data_5bc8b2286bf5ea36b784932236b24faa
#
_entry.id   5bc8b2286bf5ea36b784932236b24faa
#
_cell.length_a   1.000
_cell.length_b   1.000
_cell.length_c   1.000
_cell.angle_alpha   90.00
_cell.angle_beta   90.00
_cell.angle_gamma   90.00
#
_symmetry.space_group_name_H-M   'P 1'
#
loop_
_entity.id
_entity.type
_entity.pdbx_description
1 polymer ?
#
loop_
_entity_poly.entity_id
_entity_poly.type
_entity_poly.pdbx_seq_one_letter_code
_entity_poly.pdbx_strand_id
1 'polypeptide(L)'
;MRQVSHSGRRPAPRAARASVRELIEQGARRLRRARVFFGHGTDNARDESAALVLHALGLSHADPAVYARRVGVRGQERVRALLTRRIEERIPAVYLTGETWFAGLPFYVDPRVLIPRSPIAELIERRFAPWLDARRIRRVLDMGCGSGCIAIACAKALPWAQVDAADLSAEALEVAARNVRRHRLGRRVHLVQSDHFSALGAARYDLIVSNPPYVGTREFASLPPEYRHEPALALQSGRAGLDSVRVLLAEARGHLRPGGALIVEVGNTERALERAFPQLPFLWLQFERGGGGVFLLGAEQLPADGAARPRRAGA
;
A
#
# COMPACT_ATOMS: atom_id res chain seq x y z
N MET A 1 -0.05 -80.14 2.83
CA MET A 1 0.44 -78.99 2.05
C MET A 1 -0.58 -77.89 2.09
N ARG A 2 -0.33 -76.87 2.89
CA ARG A 2 -1.19 -75.61 2.94
C ARG A 2 -0.50 -74.58 2.11
N GLN A 3 -1.14 -74.10 1.02
CA GLN A 3 -0.68 -72.95 0.21
C GLN A 3 -0.91 -71.67 1.00
N VAL A 4 0.15 -70.95 1.24
CA VAL A 4 0.12 -69.54 1.78
C VAL A 4 -0.04 -68.58 0.61
N SER A 5 -1.24 -68.03 0.47
CA SER A 5 -1.50 -66.99 -0.52
C SER A 5 -0.89 -65.66 -0.04
N HIS A 6 0.15 -65.20 -0.72
CA HIS A 6 0.70 -63.85 -0.56
C HIS A 6 -0.24 -62.86 -1.24
N SER A 7 -1.02 -62.10 -0.43
CA SER A 7 -1.75 -60.95 -0.90
C SER A 7 -0.77 -59.79 -1.09
N GLY A 8 -0.35 -59.57 -2.34
CA GLY A 8 0.45 -58.40 -2.71
C GLY A 8 -0.34 -57.12 -2.48
N ARG A 9 0.03 -56.33 -1.49
CA ARG A 9 -0.44 -54.94 -1.33
C ARG A 9 -0.06 -54.18 -2.59
N ARG A 10 -1.06 -53.77 -3.40
CA ARG A 10 -0.88 -52.78 -4.47
C ARG A 10 -0.30 -51.50 -3.87
N PRO A 11 0.80 -50.95 -4.42
CA PRO A 11 1.33 -49.68 -3.96
C PRO A 11 0.25 -48.62 -4.14
N ALA A 12 0.05 -47.80 -3.11
CA ALA A 12 -0.87 -46.64 -3.18
C ALA A 12 -0.52 -45.79 -4.38
N PRO A 13 -1.51 -45.27 -5.13
CA PRO A 13 -1.26 -44.45 -6.31
C PRO A 13 -0.38 -43.25 -5.91
N ARG A 14 0.78 -43.13 -6.55
CA ARG A 14 1.63 -41.94 -6.39
C ARG A 14 0.75 -40.70 -6.64
N ALA A 15 0.55 -39.88 -5.61
CA ALA A 15 -0.20 -38.64 -5.73
C ALA A 15 0.28 -37.91 -6.98
N ALA A 16 -0.64 -37.63 -7.90
CA ALA A 16 -0.33 -37.01 -9.18
C ALA A 16 0.40 -35.69 -8.93
N ARG A 17 1.59 -35.52 -9.52
CA ARG A 17 2.37 -34.31 -9.39
C ARG A 17 1.71 -33.22 -10.25
N ALA A 18 0.96 -32.29 -9.62
CA ALA A 18 0.38 -31.14 -10.30
C ALA A 18 1.49 -30.19 -10.79
N SER A 19 1.27 -29.55 -11.92
CA SER A 19 2.13 -28.43 -12.38
C SER A 19 1.85 -27.17 -11.59
N VAL A 20 2.77 -26.22 -11.62
CA VAL A 20 2.56 -24.87 -11.03
C VAL A 20 1.31 -24.23 -11.60
N ARG A 21 1.08 -24.30 -12.92
CA ARG A 21 -0.13 -23.79 -13.58
C ARG A 21 -1.39 -24.43 -13.01
N GLU A 22 -1.41 -25.74 -12.88
CA GLU A 22 -2.58 -26.46 -12.32
C GLU A 22 -2.85 -26.04 -10.87
N LEU A 23 -1.80 -25.82 -10.05
CA LEU A 23 -1.94 -25.35 -8.67
C LEU A 23 -2.49 -23.92 -8.63
N ILE A 24 -2.05 -23.03 -9.52
CA ILE A 24 -2.58 -21.66 -9.64
C ILE A 24 -4.07 -21.70 -9.97
N GLU A 25 -4.48 -22.48 -10.96
CA GLU A 25 -5.90 -22.60 -11.33
C GLU A 25 -6.77 -23.23 -10.22
N GLN A 26 -6.23 -24.20 -9.50
CA GLN A 26 -6.90 -24.79 -8.33
C GLN A 26 -7.05 -23.76 -7.21
N GLY A 27 -6.00 -23.03 -6.90
CA GLY A 27 -6.01 -21.96 -5.91
C GLY A 27 -7.02 -20.85 -6.27
N ALA A 28 -7.01 -20.38 -7.52
CA ALA A 28 -7.95 -19.39 -8.01
C ALA A 28 -9.42 -19.81 -7.87
N ARG A 29 -9.71 -21.09 -8.15
CA ARG A 29 -11.06 -21.63 -7.91
C ARG A 29 -11.45 -21.65 -6.44
N ARG A 30 -10.50 -22.00 -5.55
CA ARG A 30 -10.73 -21.99 -4.09
C ARG A 30 -11.00 -20.59 -3.57
N LEU A 31 -10.19 -19.58 -3.97
CA LEU A 31 -10.34 -18.18 -3.58
C LEU A 31 -11.71 -17.63 -4.02
N ARG A 32 -12.11 -17.87 -5.29
CA ARG A 32 -13.44 -17.46 -5.79
C ARG A 32 -14.60 -18.10 -5.01
N ARG A 33 -14.52 -19.41 -4.74
CA ARG A 33 -15.57 -20.11 -3.96
C ARG A 33 -15.69 -19.59 -2.53
N ALA A 34 -14.58 -19.22 -1.92
CA ALA A 34 -14.52 -18.64 -0.59
C ALA A 34 -14.95 -17.18 -0.53
N ARG A 35 -15.22 -16.53 -1.68
CA ARG A 35 -15.59 -15.11 -1.79
C ARG A 35 -14.66 -14.21 -0.98
N VAL A 36 -13.34 -14.43 -1.10
CA VAL A 36 -12.37 -13.54 -0.50
C VAL A 36 -12.40 -12.20 -1.21
N PHE A 37 -12.14 -11.12 -0.49
CA PHE A 37 -12.04 -9.80 -1.09
C PHE A 37 -10.66 -9.64 -1.74
N PHE A 38 -10.63 -9.12 -2.98
CA PHE A 38 -9.42 -8.72 -3.69
C PHE A 38 -9.26 -7.19 -3.64
N GLY A 39 -8.10 -6.66 -3.95
CA GLY A 39 -7.81 -5.21 -3.87
C GLY A 39 -6.70 -4.88 -2.88
N HIS A 40 -6.06 -5.90 -2.30
CA HIS A 40 -4.89 -5.78 -1.45
C HIS A 40 -3.62 -6.22 -2.22
N GLY A 41 -3.32 -5.54 -3.33
CA GLY A 41 -2.16 -5.81 -4.18
C GLY A 41 -2.44 -6.68 -5.42
N THR A 42 -3.62 -7.30 -5.52
CA THR A 42 -4.13 -8.00 -6.71
C THR A 42 -5.62 -7.76 -6.84
N ASP A 43 -6.13 -7.74 -8.10
CA ASP A 43 -7.52 -7.43 -8.38
C ASP A 43 -8.35 -8.67 -8.70
N ASN A 44 -7.73 -9.85 -8.77
CA ASN A 44 -8.41 -11.07 -9.16
C ASN A 44 -7.80 -12.34 -8.54
N ALA A 45 -8.60 -13.39 -8.49
CA ALA A 45 -8.25 -14.66 -7.87
C ALA A 45 -7.06 -15.39 -8.53
N ARG A 46 -6.84 -15.19 -9.85
CA ARG A 46 -5.78 -15.90 -10.56
C ARG A 46 -4.41 -15.34 -10.22
N ASP A 47 -4.29 -14.03 -10.25
CA ASP A 47 -3.03 -13.35 -9.94
C ASP A 47 -2.68 -13.49 -8.48
N GLU A 48 -3.67 -13.40 -7.57
CA GLU A 48 -3.45 -13.65 -6.15
C GLU A 48 -3.03 -15.11 -5.90
N SER A 49 -3.67 -16.07 -6.55
CA SER A 49 -3.25 -17.47 -6.47
C SER A 49 -1.86 -17.69 -7.04
N ALA A 50 -1.49 -17.02 -8.13
CA ALA A 50 -0.15 -17.09 -8.70
C ALA A 50 0.90 -16.57 -7.71
N ALA A 51 0.67 -15.41 -7.10
CA ALA A 51 1.56 -14.85 -6.09
C ALA A 51 1.78 -15.82 -4.92
N LEU A 52 0.69 -16.39 -4.37
CA LEU A 52 0.76 -17.34 -3.25
C LEU A 52 1.47 -18.65 -3.64
N VAL A 53 1.17 -19.21 -4.81
CA VAL A 53 1.77 -20.46 -5.30
C VAL A 53 3.26 -20.30 -5.55
N LEU A 54 3.65 -19.24 -6.26
CA LEU A 54 5.05 -18.96 -6.57
C LEU A 54 5.85 -18.68 -5.31
N HIS A 55 5.31 -17.89 -4.38
CA HIS A 55 5.94 -17.65 -3.08
C HIS A 55 6.14 -18.95 -2.29
N ALA A 56 5.10 -19.78 -2.15
CA ALA A 56 5.19 -21.05 -1.41
C ALA A 56 6.24 -22.00 -1.98
N LEU A 57 6.53 -21.88 -3.29
CA LEU A 57 7.50 -22.73 -3.99
C LEU A 57 8.88 -22.08 -4.13
N GLY A 58 9.05 -20.80 -3.75
CA GLY A 58 10.30 -20.04 -3.95
C GLY A 58 10.62 -19.84 -5.43
N LEU A 59 9.60 -19.61 -6.27
CA LEU A 59 9.73 -19.43 -7.72
C LEU A 59 9.48 -17.97 -8.11
N SER A 60 10.10 -17.55 -9.22
CA SER A 60 9.92 -16.19 -9.78
C SER A 60 9.02 -16.22 -11.02
N HIS A 61 8.23 -15.16 -11.20
CA HIS A 61 7.47 -14.91 -12.44
C HIS A 61 8.36 -14.67 -13.67
N ALA A 62 9.61 -14.29 -13.46
CA ALA A 62 10.52 -13.90 -14.54
C ALA A 62 10.87 -15.05 -15.50
N ASP A 63 10.70 -16.31 -15.06
CA ASP A 63 10.95 -17.48 -15.89
C ASP A 63 9.61 -18.14 -16.30
N PRO A 64 9.17 -18.02 -17.56
CA PRO A 64 7.95 -18.64 -18.06
C PRO A 64 7.93 -20.18 -17.92
N ALA A 65 9.09 -20.84 -17.89
CA ALA A 65 9.19 -22.30 -17.78
C ALA A 65 8.71 -22.82 -16.41
N VAL A 66 8.68 -21.97 -15.37
CA VAL A 66 8.22 -22.37 -14.03
C VAL A 66 6.78 -22.91 -14.03
N TYR A 67 5.92 -22.39 -14.92
CA TYR A 67 4.50 -22.77 -14.94
C TYR A 67 4.25 -24.22 -15.37
N ALA A 68 5.16 -24.80 -16.16
CA ALA A 68 5.10 -26.21 -16.57
C ALA A 68 5.74 -27.16 -15.53
N ARG A 69 6.49 -26.63 -14.57
CA ARG A 69 7.23 -27.41 -13.57
C ARG A 69 6.28 -28.25 -12.72
N ARG A 70 6.58 -29.55 -12.59
CA ARG A 70 5.84 -30.47 -11.73
C ARG A 70 6.25 -30.31 -10.27
N VAL A 71 5.27 -30.22 -9.38
CA VAL A 71 5.44 -29.94 -7.95
C VAL A 71 5.26 -31.23 -7.13
N GLY A 72 6.25 -31.54 -6.30
CA GLY A 72 6.19 -32.69 -5.39
C GLY A 72 5.23 -32.48 -4.22
N VAL A 73 4.93 -33.53 -3.47
CA VAL A 73 3.94 -33.55 -2.37
C VAL A 73 4.18 -32.41 -1.37
N ARG A 74 5.41 -32.28 -0.85
CA ARG A 74 5.76 -31.21 0.12
C ARG A 74 5.52 -29.79 -0.42
N GLY A 75 5.77 -29.57 -1.72
CA GLY A 75 5.49 -28.29 -2.36
C GLY A 75 3.98 -28.00 -2.44
N GLN A 76 3.19 -29.01 -2.80
CA GLN A 76 1.73 -28.92 -2.84
C GLN A 76 1.13 -28.65 -1.45
N GLU A 77 1.70 -29.26 -0.40
CA GLU A 77 1.30 -29.03 1.00
C GLU A 77 1.55 -27.58 1.43
N ARG A 78 2.74 -27.02 1.13
CA ARG A 78 3.03 -25.60 1.41
C ARG A 78 2.05 -24.66 0.69
N VAL A 79 1.77 -24.91 -0.58
CA VAL A 79 0.77 -24.14 -1.36
C VAL A 79 -0.61 -24.25 -0.71
N ARG A 80 -1.02 -25.46 -0.34
CA ARG A 80 -2.33 -25.67 0.31
C ARG A 80 -2.45 -24.94 1.64
N ALA A 81 -1.42 -25.00 2.46
CA ALA A 81 -1.38 -24.35 3.77
C ALA A 81 -1.52 -22.82 3.61
N LEU A 82 -0.79 -22.22 2.66
CA LEU A 82 -0.85 -20.78 2.44
C LEU A 82 -2.22 -20.33 1.92
N LEU A 83 -2.80 -21.06 0.96
CA LEU A 83 -4.16 -20.82 0.46
C LEU A 83 -5.22 -21.00 1.56
N THR A 84 -5.03 -21.93 2.46
CA THR A 84 -5.94 -22.16 3.60
C THR A 84 -5.92 -20.98 4.55
N ARG A 85 -4.74 -20.48 4.93
CA ARG A 85 -4.61 -19.26 5.74
C ARG A 85 -5.27 -18.05 5.08
N ARG A 86 -5.04 -17.83 3.79
CA ARG A 86 -5.68 -16.74 3.05
C ARG A 86 -7.22 -16.82 3.11
N ILE A 87 -7.77 -18.03 3.01
CA ILE A 87 -9.23 -18.26 2.96
C ILE A 87 -9.86 -18.21 4.35
N GLU A 88 -9.30 -18.92 5.32
CA GLU A 88 -9.90 -19.11 6.65
C GLU A 88 -9.62 -17.94 7.58
N GLU A 89 -8.38 -17.46 7.58
CA GLU A 89 -7.95 -16.33 8.41
C GLU A 89 -8.21 -14.97 7.74
N ARG A 90 -8.58 -14.93 6.45
CA ARG A 90 -8.79 -13.71 5.66
C ARG A 90 -7.57 -12.79 5.56
N ILE A 91 -6.37 -13.29 5.83
CA ILE A 91 -5.14 -12.51 5.75
C ILE A 91 -4.86 -12.15 4.28
N PRO A 92 -4.66 -10.87 3.94
CA PRO A 92 -4.25 -10.46 2.60
C PRO A 92 -3.01 -11.20 2.10
N ALA A 93 -3.02 -11.58 0.81
CA ALA A 93 -1.93 -12.38 0.23
C ALA A 93 -0.55 -11.71 0.39
N VAL A 94 -0.48 -10.39 0.29
CA VAL A 94 0.78 -9.63 0.45
C VAL A 94 1.35 -9.71 1.87
N TYR A 95 0.54 -9.87 2.90
CA TYR A 95 1.04 -10.10 4.25
C TYR A 95 1.51 -11.56 4.45
N LEU A 96 0.92 -12.51 3.72
CA LEU A 96 1.38 -13.89 3.71
C LEU A 96 2.70 -14.07 2.96
N THR A 97 2.94 -13.26 1.94
CA THR A 97 4.18 -13.28 1.14
C THR A 97 5.25 -12.32 1.67
N GLY A 98 4.84 -11.29 2.43
CA GLY A 98 5.72 -10.24 2.92
C GLY A 98 6.20 -9.30 1.80
N GLU A 99 5.53 -9.29 0.63
CA GLU A 99 5.97 -8.49 -0.52
C GLU A 99 4.79 -7.94 -1.31
N THR A 100 4.92 -6.68 -1.74
CA THR A 100 4.02 -6.00 -2.67
C THR A 100 4.81 -5.12 -3.65
N TRP A 101 4.11 -4.56 -4.64
CA TRP A 101 4.70 -3.68 -5.63
C TRP A 101 4.03 -2.30 -5.62
N PHE A 102 4.83 -1.24 -5.76
CA PHE A 102 4.35 0.12 -5.87
C PHE A 102 5.25 0.93 -6.80
N ALA A 103 4.68 1.65 -7.78
CA ALA A 103 5.44 2.41 -8.78
C ALA A 103 6.58 1.58 -9.43
N GLY A 104 6.31 0.30 -9.78
CA GLY A 104 7.29 -0.61 -10.38
C GLY A 104 8.40 -1.11 -9.44
N LEU A 105 8.33 -0.82 -8.15
CA LEU A 105 9.33 -1.19 -7.15
C LEU A 105 8.79 -2.22 -6.15
N PRO A 106 9.59 -3.22 -5.71
CA PRO A 106 9.17 -4.20 -4.72
C PRO A 106 9.35 -3.68 -3.28
N PHE A 107 8.35 -3.87 -2.42
CA PHE A 107 8.37 -3.46 -1.02
C PHE A 107 8.08 -4.63 -0.09
N TYR A 108 8.77 -4.66 1.05
CA TYR A 108 8.37 -5.47 2.17
C TYR A 108 7.17 -4.83 2.87
N VAL A 109 6.20 -5.64 3.23
CA VAL A 109 5.02 -5.26 4.01
C VAL A 109 4.65 -6.34 5.02
N ASP A 110 4.10 -5.91 6.16
CA ASP A 110 3.48 -6.77 7.17
C ASP A 110 2.32 -6.00 7.84
N PRO A 111 1.57 -6.60 8.78
CA PRO A 111 0.39 -5.98 9.38
C PRO A 111 0.61 -4.65 10.13
N ARG A 112 1.83 -4.17 10.25
CA ARG A 112 2.16 -2.86 10.85
C ARG A 112 1.95 -1.68 9.91
N VAL A 113 1.75 -1.93 8.62
CA VAL A 113 1.62 -0.88 7.59
C VAL A 113 0.46 -1.15 6.65
N LEU A 114 -0.14 -0.08 6.12
CA LEU A 114 -1.10 -0.17 5.03
C LEU A 114 -0.46 -0.83 3.80
N ILE A 115 -1.21 -1.67 3.10
CA ILE A 115 -0.76 -2.26 1.83
C ILE A 115 -0.72 -1.16 0.76
N PRO A 116 0.44 -0.89 0.12
CA PRO A 116 0.58 0.11 -0.94
C PRO A 116 -0.38 -0.10 -2.11
N ARG A 117 -1.27 0.86 -2.37
CA ARG A 117 -2.27 0.82 -3.46
C ARG A 117 -2.73 2.19 -3.94
N SER A 118 -1.92 3.24 -3.71
CA SER A 118 -2.25 4.63 -4.04
C SER A 118 -2.07 4.94 -5.53
N PRO A 119 -3.02 5.66 -6.17
CA PRO A 119 -2.85 6.17 -7.54
C PRO A 119 -1.74 7.22 -7.66
N ILE A 120 -1.24 7.77 -6.56
CA ILE A 120 -0.06 8.65 -6.53
C ILE A 120 1.15 8.01 -7.20
N ALA A 121 1.23 6.66 -7.26
CA ALA A 121 2.26 5.94 -8.01
C ALA A 121 2.40 6.44 -9.45
N GLU A 122 1.28 6.71 -10.14
CA GLU A 122 1.28 7.20 -11.53
C GLU A 122 1.87 8.61 -11.65
N LEU A 123 1.61 9.49 -10.69
CA LEU A 123 2.23 10.83 -10.64
C LEU A 123 3.74 10.73 -10.45
N ILE A 124 4.20 9.85 -9.58
CA ILE A 124 5.61 9.65 -9.30
C ILE A 124 6.33 9.11 -10.53
N GLU A 125 5.77 8.11 -11.22
CA GLU A 125 6.32 7.52 -12.44
C GLU A 125 6.49 8.58 -13.55
N ARG A 126 5.56 9.54 -13.63
CA ARG A 126 5.60 10.68 -14.53
C ARG A 126 6.37 11.88 -13.96
N ARG A 127 7.05 11.72 -12.81
CA ARG A 127 7.78 12.78 -12.12
C ARG A 127 6.91 14.03 -11.89
N PHE A 128 5.65 13.81 -11.57
CA PHE A 128 4.61 14.82 -11.32
C PHE A 128 4.24 15.71 -12.53
N ALA A 129 4.71 15.37 -13.74
CA ALA A 129 4.25 16.05 -14.96
C ALA A 129 2.77 15.72 -15.24
N PRO A 130 1.98 16.64 -15.84
CA PRO A 130 2.37 17.98 -16.29
C PRO A 130 2.26 19.05 -15.17
N TRP A 131 1.91 18.66 -13.94
CA TRP A 131 1.51 19.57 -12.88
C TRP A 131 2.65 20.33 -12.24
N LEU A 132 3.83 19.70 -12.12
CA LEU A 132 5.00 20.28 -11.48
C LEU A 132 6.25 20.10 -12.37
N ASP A 133 7.16 21.10 -12.35
CA ASP A 133 8.50 20.93 -12.93
C ASP A 133 9.38 20.09 -11.98
N ALA A 134 9.60 18.85 -12.33
CA ALA A 134 10.40 17.92 -11.54
C ALA A 134 11.78 18.46 -11.17
N ARG A 135 12.41 19.28 -12.03
CA ARG A 135 13.74 19.88 -11.80
C ARG A 135 13.74 20.89 -10.64
N ARG A 136 12.60 21.42 -10.27
CA ARG A 136 12.44 22.34 -9.13
C ARG A 136 12.24 21.62 -7.80
N ILE A 137 11.87 20.34 -7.82
CA ILE A 137 11.60 19.55 -6.61
C ILE A 137 12.94 19.06 -6.04
N ARG A 138 13.39 19.66 -4.95
CA ARG A 138 14.64 19.33 -4.24
C ARG A 138 14.40 18.71 -2.88
N ARG A 139 13.29 19.10 -2.23
CA ARG A 139 12.89 18.53 -0.94
C ARG A 139 11.45 18.07 -0.99
N VAL A 140 11.23 16.81 -0.66
CA VAL A 140 9.90 16.16 -0.62
C VAL A 140 9.61 15.74 0.82
N LEU A 141 8.37 15.90 1.25
CA LEU A 141 7.83 15.26 2.44
C LEU A 141 6.79 14.23 2.04
N ASP A 142 6.95 13.01 2.51
CA ASP A 142 5.92 11.96 2.50
C ASP A 142 5.30 11.90 3.90
N MET A 143 4.06 12.37 4.05
CA MET A 143 3.37 12.45 5.33
C MET A 143 2.42 11.25 5.50
N GLY A 144 2.60 10.49 6.61
CA GLY A 144 1.92 9.21 6.80
C GLY A 144 2.57 8.14 5.91
N CYS A 145 3.89 7.99 6.01
CA CYS A 145 4.66 7.24 5.02
C CYS A 145 4.44 5.72 5.05
N GLY A 146 3.91 5.16 6.15
CA GLY A 146 3.64 3.74 6.30
C GLY A 146 4.87 2.87 5.98
N SER A 147 4.81 2.08 4.92
CA SER A 147 5.92 1.26 4.44
C SER A 147 7.07 2.05 3.80
N GLY A 148 6.92 3.37 3.65
CA GLY A 148 7.86 4.26 2.94
C GLY A 148 7.77 4.17 1.42
N CYS A 149 6.71 3.58 0.87
CA CYS A 149 6.62 3.30 -0.56
C CYS A 149 6.59 4.59 -1.40
N ILE A 150 5.82 5.62 -1.00
CA ILE A 150 5.76 6.92 -1.69
C ILE A 150 7.12 7.62 -1.58
N ALA A 151 7.69 7.74 -0.38
CA ALA A 151 9.00 8.36 -0.17
C ALA A 151 10.10 7.74 -1.02
N ILE A 152 10.18 6.40 -1.01
CA ILE A 152 11.20 5.65 -1.77
C ILE A 152 10.97 5.81 -3.26
N ALA A 153 9.72 5.72 -3.74
CA ALA A 153 9.40 5.92 -5.15
C ALA A 153 9.73 7.35 -5.60
N CYS A 154 9.41 8.38 -4.81
CA CYS A 154 9.82 9.77 -5.05
C CYS A 154 11.35 9.90 -5.15
N ALA A 155 12.08 9.31 -4.19
CA ALA A 155 13.54 9.35 -4.21
C ALA A 155 14.15 8.63 -5.43
N LYS A 156 13.51 7.60 -5.97
CA LYS A 156 13.93 6.93 -7.21
C LYS A 156 13.61 7.74 -8.46
N ALA A 157 12.41 8.34 -8.53
CA ALA A 157 11.97 9.15 -9.67
C ALA A 157 12.73 10.50 -9.75
N LEU A 158 13.12 11.05 -8.59
CA LEU A 158 13.81 12.34 -8.44
C LEU A 158 15.19 12.12 -7.78
N PRO A 159 16.21 11.64 -8.53
CA PRO A 159 17.49 11.21 -7.95
C PRO A 159 18.29 12.34 -7.27
N TRP A 160 17.96 13.58 -7.54
CA TRP A 160 18.55 14.77 -6.92
C TRP A 160 17.84 15.26 -5.66
N ALA A 161 16.64 14.74 -5.36
CA ALA A 161 15.85 15.21 -4.22
C ALA A 161 16.23 14.49 -2.91
N GLN A 162 16.10 15.22 -1.80
CA GLN A 162 16.05 14.68 -0.45
C GLN A 162 14.58 14.48 -0.05
N VAL A 163 14.29 13.40 0.63
CA VAL A 163 12.93 13.02 1.02
C VAL A 163 12.90 12.79 2.53
N ASP A 164 12.06 13.52 3.22
CA ASP A 164 11.69 13.21 4.60
C ASP A 164 10.41 12.38 4.57
N ALA A 165 10.38 11.27 5.29
CA ALA A 165 9.26 10.36 5.40
C ALA A 165 8.78 10.31 6.84
N ALA A 166 7.65 10.95 7.11
CA ALA A 166 7.10 11.11 8.45
C ALA A 166 5.94 10.16 8.70
N ASP A 167 5.91 9.53 9.87
CA ASP A 167 4.79 8.71 10.34
C ASP A 167 4.63 8.83 11.86
N LEU A 168 3.41 8.70 12.34
CA LEU A 168 3.10 8.67 13.76
C LEU A 168 3.58 7.35 14.40
N SER A 169 3.46 6.23 13.65
CA SER A 169 3.75 4.89 14.13
C SER A 169 5.25 4.57 14.02
N ALA A 170 5.91 4.36 15.17
CA ALA A 170 7.27 3.86 15.21
C ALA A 170 7.41 2.48 14.53
N GLU A 171 6.40 1.62 14.66
CA GLU A 171 6.38 0.29 14.03
C GLU A 171 6.32 0.40 12.50
N ALA A 172 5.55 1.36 11.96
CA ALA A 172 5.53 1.63 10.53
C ALA A 172 6.90 2.12 10.04
N LEU A 173 7.56 2.98 10.79
CA LEU A 173 8.90 3.46 10.48
C LEU A 173 9.97 2.35 10.50
N GLU A 174 9.81 1.30 11.30
CA GLU A 174 10.68 0.11 11.23
C GLU A 174 10.54 -0.62 9.88
N VAL A 175 9.30 -0.76 9.38
CA VAL A 175 9.03 -1.33 8.05
C VAL A 175 9.61 -0.42 6.97
N ALA A 176 9.39 0.89 7.06
CA ALA A 176 9.97 1.87 6.13
C ALA A 176 11.50 1.80 6.13
N ALA A 177 12.14 1.70 7.31
CA ALA A 177 13.59 1.57 7.42
C ALA A 177 14.13 0.31 6.72
N ARG A 178 13.40 -0.82 6.80
CA ARG A 178 13.73 -2.04 6.07
C ARG A 178 13.69 -1.80 4.56
N ASN A 179 12.66 -1.11 4.07
CA ASN A 179 12.51 -0.79 2.66
C ASN A 179 13.56 0.23 2.19
N VAL A 180 13.84 1.28 2.96
CA VAL A 180 14.93 2.24 2.66
C VAL A 180 16.27 1.54 2.48
N ARG A 181 16.60 0.58 3.37
CA ARG A 181 17.82 -0.24 3.24
C ARG A 181 17.77 -1.14 2.01
N ARG A 182 16.64 -1.81 1.74
CA ARG A 182 16.44 -2.66 0.54
C ARG A 182 16.73 -1.89 -0.74
N HIS A 183 16.26 -0.65 -0.82
CA HIS A 183 16.44 0.24 -1.98
C HIS A 183 17.74 1.05 -1.98
N ARG A 184 18.58 0.94 -0.92
CA ARG A 184 19.87 1.64 -0.75
C ARG A 184 19.72 3.16 -0.76
N LEU A 185 18.68 3.68 -0.08
CA LEU A 185 18.33 5.11 -0.09
C LEU A 185 18.61 5.83 1.23
N GLY A 186 19.33 5.24 2.18
CA GLY A 186 19.55 5.80 3.50
C GLY A 186 20.26 7.17 3.57
N ARG A 187 20.87 7.63 2.46
CA ARG A 187 21.43 8.98 2.35
C ARG A 187 20.45 10.03 1.85
N ARG A 188 19.27 9.61 1.37
CA ARG A 188 18.30 10.50 0.69
C ARG A 188 16.89 10.42 1.24
N VAL A 189 16.54 9.34 1.95
CA VAL A 189 15.27 9.17 2.62
C VAL A 189 15.51 9.15 4.12
N HIS A 190 15.00 10.16 4.81
CA HIS A 190 15.12 10.35 6.24
C HIS A 190 13.79 10.06 6.91
N LEU A 191 13.79 9.13 7.87
CA LEU A 191 12.60 8.73 8.59
C LEU A 191 12.41 9.59 9.83
N VAL A 192 11.22 10.12 10.05
CA VAL A 192 10.90 11.01 11.17
C VAL A 192 9.63 10.51 11.86
N GLN A 193 9.70 10.21 13.14
CA GLN A 193 8.50 9.96 13.92
C GLN A 193 7.83 11.28 14.24
N SER A 194 6.60 11.49 13.75
CA SER A 194 5.89 12.75 13.89
C SER A 194 4.37 12.56 13.85
N ASP A 195 3.68 13.22 14.76
CA ASP A 195 2.24 13.46 14.59
C ASP A 195 2.08 14.64 13.64
N HIS A 196 1.75 14.32 12.38
CA HIS A 196 1.75 15.28 11.27
C HIS A 196 3.05 16.10 11.25
N PHE A 197 2.98 17.42 11.36
CA PHE A 197 4.13 18.33 11.25
C PHE A 197 4.88 18.57 12.57
N SER A 198 4.41 18.01 13.68
CA SER A 198 4.86 18.40 15.04
C SER A 198 6.38 18.26 15.30
N ALA A 199 7.04 17.27 14.67
CA ALA A 199 8.47 17.01 14.83
C ALA A 199 9.32 17.55 13.66
N LEU A 200 8.74 18.23 12.67
CA LEU A 200 9.44 18.68 11.47
C LEU A 200 10.09 20.07 11.64
N GLY A 201 9.81 20.77 12.74
CA GLY A 201 10.37 22.07 13.03
C GLY A 201 10.17 23.08 11.90
N ALA A 202 11.21 23.81 11.52
CA ALA A 202 11.16 24.84 10.45
C ALA A 202 11.47 24.26 9.05
N ALA A 203 11.41 22.94 8.85
CA ALA A 203 11.66 22.34 7.54
C ALA A 203 10.67 22.82 6.49
N ARG A 204 11.18 23.10 5.27
CA ARG A 204 10.40 23.59 4.12
C ARG A 204 10.61 22.66 2.93
N TYR A 205 9.52 22.36 2.23
CA TYR A 205 9.48 21.40 1.13
C TYR A 205 9.01 22.04 -0.17
N ASP A 206 9.48 21.54 -1.28
CA ASP A 206 8.97 21.91 -2.61
C ASP A 206 7.71 21.11 -2.95
N LEU A 207 7.59 19.91 -2.34
CA LEU A 207 6.45 19.02 -2.50
C LEU A 207 6.15 18.32 -1.19
N ILE A 208 4.90 18.37 -0.75
CA ILE A 208 4.35 17.52 0.30
C ILE A 208 3.38 16.55 -0.37
N VAL A 209 3.60 15.26 -0.17
CA VAL A 209 2.72 14.18 -0.65
C VAL A 209 2.18 13.43 0.55
N SER A 210 0.92 13.05 0.51
CA SER A 210 0.33 12.25 1.58
C SER A 210 -0.77 11.33 1.04
N ASN A 211 -0.76 10.09 1.50
CA ASN A 211 -1.92 9.22 1.50
C ASN A 211 -2.33 8.95 2.95
N PRO A 212 -2.98 9.92 3.60
CA PRO A 212 -3.32 9.83 5.02
C PRO A 212 -4.51 8.91 5.23
N PRO A 213 -4.83 8.49 6.47
CA PRO A 213 -6.08 7.83 6.74
C PRO A 213 -7.26 8.75 6.35
N TYR A 214 -8.25 8.19 5.65
CA TYR A 214 -9.43 8.92 5.15
C TYR A 214 -10.74 8.13 5.30
N VAL A 215 -10.74 6.98 5.99
CA VAL A 215 -11.94 6.17 6.19
C VAL A 215 -12.71 6.66 7.41
N GLY A 216 -13.99 7.02 7.22
CA GLY A 216 -14.86 7.41 8.32
C GLY A 216 -15.27 6.22 9.19
N THR A 217 -15.58 6.46 10.47
CA THR A 217 -15.90 5.41 11.45
C THR A 217 -17.02 4.44 10.99
N ARG A 218 -18.07 4.95 10.34
CA ARG A 218 -19.17 4.11 9.84
C ARG A 218 -18.75 3.23 8.67
N GLU A 219 -17.98 3.78 7.74
CA GLU A 219 -17.44 3.08 6.59
C GLU A 219 -16.48 1.97 7.05
N PHE A 220 -15.58 2.29 7.97
CA PHE A 220 -14.62 1.33 8.53
C PHE A 220 -15.31 0.08 9.09
N ALA A 221 -16.43 0.26 9.79
CA ALA A 221 -17.20 -0.85 10.35
C ALA A 221 -17.79 -1.79 9.29
N SER A 222 -17.97 -1.31 8.05
CA SER A 222 -18.55 -2.06 6.92
C SER A 222 -17.51 -2.65 5.95
N LEU A 223 -16.22 -2.39 6.17
CA LEU A 223 -15.17 -2.92 5.32
C LEU A 223 -15.10 -4.47 5.35
N PRO A 224 -14.69 -5.09 4.25
CA PRO A 224 -14.45 -6.54 4.19
C PRO A 224 -13.51 -7.02 5.30
N PRO A 225 -13.63 -8.31 5.71
CA PRO A 225 -12.82 -8.86 6.80
C PRO A 225 -11.30 -8.70 6.63
N GLU A 226 -10.84 -8.70 5.39
CA GLU A 226 -9.43 -8.54 5.02
C GLU A 226 -8.83 -7.23 5.56
N TYR A 227 -9.60 -6.14 5.61
CA TYR A 227 -9.15 -4.84 6.13
C TYR A 227 -8.87 -4.85 7.63
N ARG A 228 -9.37 -5.85 8.38
CA ARG A 228 -9.07 -5.99 9.82
C ARG A 228 -7.62 -6.36 10.10
N HIS A 229 -6.88 -6.81 9.08
CA HIS A 229 -5.47 -7.10 9.17
C HIS A 229 -4.59 -5.88 8.93
N GLU A 230 -5.16 -4.80 8.38
CA GLU A 230 -4.45 -3.54 8.22
C GLU A 230 -4.56 -2.69 9.50
N PRO A 231 -3.56 -1.84 9.82
CA PRO A 231 -3.62 -1.00 11.02
C PRO A 231 -4.81 -0.04 10.94
N ALA A 232 -5.66 -0.03 11.97
CA ALA A 232 -6.79 0.90 12.04
C ALA A 232 -6.33 2.36 11.95
N LEU A 233 -5.16 2.68 12.53
CA LEU A 233 -4.54 4.00 12.48
C LEU A 233 -4.25 4.47 11.04
N ALA A 234 -3.94 3.54 10.14
CA ALA A 234 -3.66 3.86 8.74
C ALA A 234 -4.91 3.98 7.85
N LEU A 235 -6.10 3.65 8.40
CA LEU A 235 -7.37 3.68 7.68
C LEU A 235 -8.32 4.75 8.22
N GLN A 236 -8.51 4.81 9.55
CA GLN A 236 -9.53 5.64 10.18
C GLN A 236 -9.09 7.09 10.37
N SER A 237 -9.97 8.03 10.02
CA SER A 237 -9.75 9.46 10.21
C SER A 237 -11.04 10.15 10.71
N GLY A 238 -11.40 9.84 11.93
CA GLY A 238 -12.55 10.41 12.59
C GLY A 238 -13.89 9.97 11.98
N ARG A 239 -14.95 10.73 12.29
CA ARG A 239 -16.31 10.37 11.91
C ARG A 239 -16.57 10.45 10.40
N ALA A 240 -15.98 11.44 9.74
CA ALA A 240 -16.19 11.75 8.33
C ALA A 240 -15.00 11.40 7.42
N GLY A 241 -13.93 10.83 7.96
CA GLY A 241 -12.72 10.53 7.21
C GLY A 241 -11.85 11.76 6.92
N LEU A 242 -12.07 12.89 7.62
CA LEU A 242 -11.43 14.16 7.28
C LEU A 242 -10.42 14.68 8.31
N ASP A 243 -10.22 14.01 9.44
CA ASP A 243 -9.44 14.60 10.54
C ASP A 243 -7.98 14.83 10.14
N SER A 244 -7.34 13.85 9.50
CA SER A 244 -5.96 13.99 9.05
C SER A 244 -5.81 15.04 7.94
N VAL A 245 -6.66 15.03 6.91
CA VAL A 245 -6.59 16.03 5.82
C VAL A 245 -6.83 17.45 6.31
N ARG A 246 -7.64 17.66 7.36
CA ARG A 246 -7.83 18.95 7.99
C ARG A 246 -6.53 19.53 8.57
N VAL A 247 -5.74 18.67 9.24
CA VAL A 247 -4.43 19.07 9.76
C VAL A 247 -3.49 19.43 8.61
N LEU A 248 -3.46 18.59 7.56
CA LEU A 248 -2.65 18.86 6.38
C LEU A 248 -2.98 20.20 5.75
N LEU A 249 -4.25 20.51 5.53
CA LEU A 249 -4.71 21.79 4.96
C LEU A 249 -4.40 22.99 5.85
N ALA A 250 -4.42 22.81 7.18
CA ALA A 250 -4.16 23.89 8.13
C ALA A 250 -2.67 24.22 8.28
N GLU A 251 -1.78 23.25 8.14
CA GLU A 251 -0.38 23.40 8.54
C GLU A 251 0.59 23.32 7.34
N ALA A 252 0.19 22.69 6.21
CA ALA A 252 1.10 22.46 5.09
C ALA A 252 1.70 23.74 4.51
N ARG A 253 0.97 24.87 4.50
CA ARG A 253 1.50 26.16 4.01
C ARG A 253 2.76 26.56 4.77
N GLY A 254 2.76 26.39 6.10
CA GLY A 254 3.89 26.66 6.96
C GLY A 254 5.13 25.81 6.66
N HIS A 255 4.96 24.69 5.98
CA HIS A 255 6.01 23.75 5.59
C HIS A 255 6.27 23.68 4.09
N LEU A 256 5.60 24.49 3.29
CA LEU A 256 5.88 24.63 1.86
C LEU A 256 6.78 25.84 1.58
N ARG A 257 7.63 25.69 0.58
CA ARG A 257 8.33 26.83 -0.05
C ARG A 257 7.38 27.60 -0.95
N PRO A 258 7.65 28.87 -1.24
CA PRO A 258 6.93 29.61 -2.29
C PRO A 258 6.95 28.82 -3.60
N GLY A 259 5.78 28.67 -4.25
CA GLY A 259 5.60 27.84 -5.44
C GLY A 259 5.65 26.33 -5.20
N GLY A 260 5.70 25.87 -3.95
CA GLY A 260 5.59 24.47 -3.58
C GLY A 260 4.16 23.94 -3.68
N ALA A 261 3.98 22.63 -3.62
CA ALA A 261 2.68 21.99 -3.77
C ALA A 261 2.39 20.95 -2.69
N LEU A 262 1.10 20.82 -2.36
CA LEU A 262 0.53 19.76 -1.55
C LEU A 262 -0.28 18.83 -2.45
N ILE A 263 0.02 17.52 -2.43
CA ILE A 263 -0.73 16.46 -3.11
C ILE A 263 -1.23 15.49 -2.06
N VAL A 264 -2.55 15.28 -1.99
CA VAL A 264 -3.15 14.40 -0.98
C VAL A 264 -4.21 13.50 -1.60
N GLU A 265 -4.14 12.22 -1.25
CA GLU A 265 -5.20 11.25 -1.50
C GLU A 265 -6.22 11.28 -0.35
N VAL A 266 -7.50 11.36 -0.70
CA VAL A 266 -8.63 11.33 0.24
C VAL A 266 -9.69 10.30 -0.16
N GLY A 267 -9.42 9.52 -1.19
CA GLY A 267 -10.29 8.44 -1.67
C GLY A 267 -11.75 8.89 -1.84
N ASN A 268 -12.69 8.19 -1.23
CA ASN A 268 -14.13 8.45 -1.36
C ASN A 268 -14.63 9.71 -0.63
N THR A 269 -13.76 10.43 0.10
CA THR A 269 -14.18 11.59 0.90
C THR A 269 -14.11 12.92 0.13
N GLU A 270 -13.80 12.92 -1.17
CA GLU A 270 -13.72 14.09 -2.06
C GLU A 270 -14.89 15.05 -1.86
N ARG A 271 -16.14 14.60 -2.06
CA ARG A 271 -17.34 15.43 -1.92
C ARG A 271 -17.53 15.97 -0.49
N ALA A 272 -17.11 15.22 0.52
CA ALA A 272 -17.19 15.66 1.91
C ALA A 272 -16.16 16.74 2.19
N LEU A 273 -14.97 16.62 1.59
CA LEU A 273 -13.90 17.61 1.69
C LEU A 273 -14.30 18.93 1.01
N GLU A 274 -14.85 18.89 -0.21
CA GLU A 274 -15.33 20.09 -0.92
C GLU A 274 -16.40 20.83 -0.12
N ARG A 275 -17.34 20.12 0.48
CA ARG A 275 -18.36 20.73 1.36
C ARG A 275 -17.76 21.35 2.61
N ALA A 276 -16.70 20.77 3.15
CA ALA A 276 -16.05 21.26 4.37
C ALA A 276 -15.15 22.49 4.09
N PHE A 277 -14.63 22.61 2.87
CA PHE A 277 -13.71 23.67 2.46
C PHE A 277 -14.08 24.25 1.09
N PRO A 278 -15.29 24.82 0.93
CA PRO A 278 -15.78 25.31 -0.37
C PRO A 278 -14.96 26.47 -0.95
N GLN A 279 -14.13 27.12 -0.14
CA GLN A 279 -13.25 28.21 -0.54
C GLN A 279 -11.92 27.75 -1.15
N LEU A 280 -11.56 26.46 -1.02
CA LEU A 280 -10.30 25.95 -1.54
C LEU A 280 -10.47 25.48 -3.00
N PRO A 281 -9.60 25.93 -3.91
CA PRO A 281 -9.66 25.56 -5.33
C PRO A 281 -8.98 24.21 -5.57
N PHE A 282 -9.56 23.12 -5.08
CA PHE A 282 -9.01 21.78 -5.26
C PHE A 282 -8.86 21.44 -6.75
N LEU A 283 -7.65 21.12 -7.18
CA LEU A 283 -7.40 20.53 -8.49
C LEU A 283 -7.43 19.01 -8.35
N TRP A 284 -8.54 18.40 -8.73
CA TRP A 284 -8.70 16.93 -8.70
C TRP A 284 -7.97 16.28 -9.87
N LEU A 285 -7.07 15.34 -9.56
CA LEU A 285 -6.23 14.70 -10.54
C LEU A 285 -6.91 13.43 -11.09
N GLN A 286 -6.74 13.19 -12.39
CA GLN A 286 -7.26 12.01 -13.08
C GLN A 286 -6.12 11.03 -13.38
N PHE A 287 -6.40 9.72 -13.33
CA PHE A 287 -5.44 8.66 -13.49
C PHE A 287 -5.86 7.69 -14.59
N GLU A 288 -4.91 7.25 -15.42
CA GLU A 288 -5.17 6.32 -16.53
C GLU A 288 -5.43 4.89 -16.04
N ARG A 289 -4.76 4.51 -14.94
CA ARG A 289 -4.89 3.15 -14.36
C ARG A 289 -6.03 3.02 -13.36
N GLY A 290 -6.88 4.04 -13.28
CA GLY A 290 -7.96 4.11 -12.30
C GLY A 290 -7.52 4.63 -10.94
N GLY A 291 -8.49 4.72 -10.03
CA GLY A 291 -8.33 5.43 -8.76
C GLY A 291 -8.77 6.89 -8.88
N GLY A 292 -8.92 7.58 -7.76
CA GLY A 292 -9.37 8.96 -7.70
C GLY A 292 -9.26 9.52 -6.30
N GLY A 293 -9.88 10.69 -6.07
CA GLY A 293 -9.81 11.34 -4.78
C GLY A 293 -8.40 11.82 -4.43
N VAL A 294 -7.61 12.24 -5.42
CA VAL A 294 -6.32 12.88 -5.20
C VAL A 294 -6.40 14.32 -5.68
N PHE A 295 -6.06 15.26 -4.81
CA PHE A 295 -6.02 16.67 -5.16
C PHE A 295 -4.62 17.24 -5.08
N LEU A 296 -4.44 18.37 -5.81
CA LEU A 296 -3.29 19.23 -5.74
C LEU A 296 -3.72 20.63 -5.33
N LEU A 297 -2.96 21.27 -4.42
CA LEU A 297 -3.05 22.69 -4.09
C LEU A 297 -1.63 23.27 -4.07
N GLY A 298 -1.46 24.46 -4.66
CA GLY A 298 -0.23 25.26 -4.51
C GLY A 298 -0.15 25.87 -3.11
N ALA A 299 1.06 26.17 -2.65
CA ALA A 299 1.30 26.78 -1.34
C ALA A 299 0.48 28.07 -1.13
N GLU A 300 0.32 28.90 -2.18
CA GLU A 300 -0.40 30.15 -2.15
C GLU A 300 -1.91 30.01 -2.05
N GLN A 301 -2.43 28.82 -2.42
CA GLN A 301 -3.85 28.48 -2.36
C GLN A 301 -4.28 27.94 -0.98
N LEU A 302 -3.30 27.55 -0.16
CA LEU A 302 -3.56 27.06 1.20
C LEU A 302 -3.82 28.21 2.16
N PRO A 303 -4.66 28.02 3.20
CA PRO A 303 -4.92 29.02 4.22
C PRO A 303 -3.63 29.54 4.87
N ALA A 304 -3.60 30.80 5.27
CA ALA A 304 -2.51 31.30 6.11
C ALA A 304 -2.50 30.55 7.45
N ASP A 305 -1.29 30.39 8.04
CA ASP A 305 -1.12 29.64 9.27
C ASP A 305 -2.11 30.10 10.36
N GLY A 306 -2.84 29.13 10.93
CA GLY A 306 -3.84 29.38 11.99
C GLY A 306 -5.28 29.67 11.52
N ALA A 307 -5.51 29.97 10.24
CA ALA A 307 -6.87 30.32 9.76
C ALA A 307 -7.82 29.12 9.60
N ALA A 308 -7.29 27.89 9.56
CA ALA A 308 -8.07 26.67 9.34
C ALA A 308 -8.15 25.73 10.56
N ARG A 309 -7.82 26.19 11.78
CA ARG A 309 -8.04 25.35 12.96
C ARG A 309 -9.53 25.14 13.13
N PRO A 310 -10.06 23.91 13.01
CA PRO A 310 -11.44 23.65 13.37
C PRO A 310 -11.61 24.04 14.84
N ARG A 311 -12.65 24.82 15.16
CA ARG A 311 -13.08 24.97 16.56
C ARG A 311 -13.21 23.54 17.12
N ARG A 312 -12.42 23.22 18.15
CA ARG A 312 -12.63 21.96 18.90
C ARG A 312 -14.12 21.95 19.25
N ALA A 313 -14.85 20.98 18.70
CA ALA A 313 -16.20 20.73 19.18
C ALA A 313 -16.07 20.48 20.69
N GLY A 314 -16.75 21.33 21.47
CA GLY A 314 -16.70 21.29 22.93
C GLY A 314 -16.98 19.90 23.47
N ALA A 315 -16.35 19.61 24.59
CA ALA A 315 -16.45 18.42 25.40
C ALA A 315 -17.90 17.96 25.65
#